data_6f2306b28db8ab62cdbc2e772fc021b8
#
_entry.id   6f2306b28db8ab62cdbc2e772fc021b8
#
_cell.length_a   1.000
_cell.length_b   1.000
_cell.length_c   1.000
_cell.angle_alpha   90.00
_cell.angle_beta   90.00
_cell.angle_gamma   90.00
#
_symmetry.space_group_name_H-M   'P 1'
#
loop_
_entity.id
_entity.type
_entity.pdbx_description
1 polymer ?
#
loop_
_entity_poly.entity_id
_entity_poly.type
_entity_poly.pdbx_seq_one_letter_code
_entity_poly.pdbx_strand_id
1 'polypeptide(L)'
;MATRFIQNRMIYTEIIAKLIPQTRQRLWIATADIKDMYVEQHGTMVPFLKILAELIGKGVEIRLIHAKEPGQPFREDFDRYHRLHKYLERVLCPRVHFKCIIIDGKLAYFGSANLTGAGMGAKSEFRRNFENGILTDEPSLIEPLSEQFDSVWRGANCQKCGRREYCPDCPIQ
;
A
#
# COMPACT_ATOMS: atom_id res chain seq x y z
N MET A 1 18.34 -4.13 -10.58
CA MET A 1 17.77 -2.78 -10.98
C MET A 1 18.50 -1.76 -10.12
N ALA A 2 18.97 -0.65 -10.65
CA ALA A 2 19.59 0.37 -9.79
C ALA A 2 18.51 1.16 -9.06
N THR A 3 18.83 1.67 -7.86
CA THR A 3 17.98 2.63 -7.13
C THR A 3 17.67 3.84 -8.02
N ARG A 4 16.39 4.18 -8.15
CA ARG A 4 15.90 5.24 -9.03
C ARG A 4 14.98 6.20 -8.29
N PHE A 5 15.16 7.48 -8.56
CA PHE A 5 14.18 8.50 -8.20
C PHE A 5 13.00 8.42 -9.17
N ILE A 6 11.79 8.35 -8.65
CA ILE A 6 10.55 8.38 -9.43
C ILE A 6 9.60 9.44 -8.89
N GLN A 7 8.77 10.02 -9.78
CA GLN A 7 7.91 11.12 -9.40
C GLN A 7 6.58 11.12 -10.16
N ASN A 8 5.56 11.69 -9.53
CA ASN A 8 4.27 11.98 -10.16
C ASN A 8 3.66 10.76 -10.88
N ARG A 9 3.36 10.89 -12.16
CA ARG A 9 2.78 9.83 -12.99
C ARG A 9 3.64 8.56 -13.04
N MET A 10 4.96 8.68 -12.90
CA MET A 10 5.86 7.52 -12.89
C MET A 10 5.54 6.56 -11.74
N ILE A 11 5.07 7.07 -10.59
CA ILE A 11 4.68 6.22 -9.46
C ILE A 11 3.54 5.29 -9.90
N TYR A 12 2.53 5.82 -10.58
CA TYR A 12 1.45 5.00 -11.13
C TYR A 12 1.95 4.00 -12.17
N THR A 13 2.65 4.47 -13.19
CA THR A 13 3.02 3.62 -14.33
C THR A 13 3.99 2.50 -13.95
N GLU A 14 4.99 2.81 -13.10
CA GLU A 14 5.99 1.81 -12.70
C GLU A 14 5.49 0.92 -11.56
N ILE A 15 4.89 1.50 -10.50
CA ILE A 15 4.54 0.73 -9.31
C ILE A 15 3.16 0.10 -9.45
N ILE A 16 2.12 0.93 -9.64
CA ILE A 16 0.73 0.49 -9.56
C ILE A 16 0.34 -0.36 -10.77
N ALA A 17 0.62 0.13 -11.98
CA ALA A 17 0.18 -0.53 -13.20
C ALA A 17 1.12 -1.67 -13.65
N LYS A 18 2.42 -1.60 -13.31
CA LYS A 18 3.38 -2.57 -13.82
C LYS A 18 3.87 -3.55 -12.75
N LEU A 19 4.43 -3.07 -11.63
CA LEU A 19 5.13 -3.93 -10.66
C LEU A 19 4.17 -4.69 -9.74
N ILE A 20 3.16 -4.03 -9.18
CA ILE A 20 2.21 -4.70 -8.28
C ILE A 20 1.52 -5.90 -8.95
N PRO A 21 0.99 -5.82 -10.18
CA PRO A 21 0.36 -6.97 -10.83
C PRO A 21 1.29 -8.17 -11.06
N GLN A 22 2.61 -7.96 -10.99
CA GLN A 22 3.64 -9.00 -11.18
C GLN A 22 4.09 -9.64 -9.86
N THR A 23 3.58 -9.22 -8.71
CA THR A 23 3.87 -9.81 -7.40
C THR A 23 3.58 -11.30 -7.40
N ARG A 24 4.46 -12.10 -6.81
CA ARG A 24 4.38 -13.56 -6.83
C ARG A 24 4.18 -14.22 -5.47
N GLN A 25 4.70 -13.61 -4.41
CA GLN A 25 4.69 -14.21 -3.07
C GLN A 25 4.04 -13.31 -2.04
N ARG A 26 4.47 -12.07 -1.90
CA ARG A 26 3.98 -11.15 -0.87
C ARG A 26 4.01 -9.70 -1.31
N LEU A 27 3.01 -8.96 -0.89
CA LEU A 27 2.87 -7.53 -1.11
C LEU A 27 2.58 -6.83 0.23
N TRP A 28 3.50 -6.02 0.68
CA TRP A 28 3.31 -5.21 1.87
C TRP A 28 3.13 -3.75 1.50
N ILE A 29 2.08 -3.13 2.00
CA ILE A 29 1.73 -1.74 1.71
C ILE A 29 1.52 -0.98 3.01
N ALA A 30 2.20 0.15 3.19
CA ALA A 30 1.90 1.10 4.26
C ALA A 30 1.55 2.46 3.67
N THR A 31 0.55 3.13 4.26
CA THR A 31 0.08 4.44 3.83
C THR A 31 -0.59 5.20 4.97
N ALA A 32 -0.50 6.52 5.00
CA ALA A 32 -1.23 7.32 5.98
C ALA A 32 -2.70 7.53 5.58
N ASP A 33 -2.98 7.63 4.28
CA ASP A 33 -4.34 7.79 3.74
C ASP A 33 -4.58 6.78 2.63
N ILE A 34 -5.78 6.20 2.59
CA ILE A 34 -6.18 5.24 1.58
C ILE A 34 -7.53 5.66 0.99
N LYS A 35 -7.60 5.65 -0.35
CA LYS A 35 -8.84 5.92 -1.10
C LYS A 35 -8.93 4.98 -2.28
N ASP A 36 -10.12 4.84 -2.81
CA ASP A 36 -10.30 4.13 -4.08
C ASP A 36 -9.40 4.71 -5.18
N MET A 37 -8.89 3.84 -6.00
CA MET A 37 -8.02 4.16 -7.13
C MET A 37 -8.34 3.20 -8.27
N TYR A 38 -8.32 3.71 -9.49
CA TYR A 38 -8.54 2.89 -10.68
C TYR A 38 -7.22 2.64 -11.41
N VAL A 39 -7.09 1.44 -11.94
CA VAL A 39 -5.89 0.96 -12.65
C VAL A 39 -6.33 0.45 -14.02
N GLU A 40 -5.57 0.78 -15.04
CA GLU A 40 -5.77 0.21 -16.37
C GLU A 40 -5.34 -1.26 -16.41
N GLN A 41 -6.24 -2.12 -16.81
CA GLN A 41 -6.02 -3.55 -16.99
C GLN A 41 -6.66 -3.98 -18.32
N HIS A 42 -5.85 -4.37 -19.29
CA HIS A 42 -6.31 -4.81 -20.62
C HIS A 42 -7.23 -3.79 -21.33
N GLY A 43 -6.86 -2.50 -21.26
CA GLY A 43 -7.64 -1.42 -21.90
C GLY A 43 -8.89 -0.99 -21.13
N THR A 44 -9.12 -1.54 -19.93
CA THR A 44 -10.27 -1.19 -19.07
C THR A 44 -9.80 -0.66 -17.72
N MET A 45 -10.46 0.38 -17.24
CA MET A 45 -10.20 0.90 -15.89
C MET A 45 -10.93 0.05 -14.85
N VAL A 46 -10.18 -0.55 -13.94
CA VAL A 46 -10.71 -1.38 -12.84
C VAL A 46 -10.28 -0.83 -11.49
N PRO A 47 -11.06 -1.05 -10.42
CA PRO A 47 -10.63 -0.71 -9.07
C PRO A 47 -9.29 -1.38 -8.70
N PHE A 48 -8.39 -0.68 -8.04
CA PHE A 48 -7.13 -1.24 -7.54
C PHE A 48 -7.36 -2.46 -6.63
N LEU A 49 -8.46 -2.45 -5.87
CA LEU A 49 -8.87 -3.56 -5.02
C LEU A 49 -9.13 -4.84 -5.81
N LYS A 50 -9.57 -4.75 -7.08
CA LYS A 50 -9.67 -5.93 -7.96
C LYS A 50 -8.30 -6.56 -8.20
N ILE A 51 -7.26 -5.74 -8.43
CA ILE A 51 -5.89 -6.24 -8.61
C ILE A 51 -5.42 -6.98 -7.36
N LEU A 52 -5.67 -6.43 -6.16
CA LEU A 52 -5.34 -7.12 -4.91
C LEU A 52 -6.10 -8.45 -4.76
N ALA A 53 -7.39 -8.47 -5.08
CA ALA A 53 -8.20 -9.70 -5.03
C ALA A 53 -7.72 -10.77 -6.02
N GLU A 54 -7.25 -10.37 -7.20
CA GLU A 54 -6.65 -11.28 -8.19
C GLU A 54 -5.30 -11.84 -7.72
N LEU A 55 -4.45 -11.01 -7.10
CA LEU A 55 -3.17 -11.44 -6.51
C LEU A 55 -3.41 -12.45 -5.38
N ILE A 56 -4.34 -12.19 -4.48
CA ILE A 56 -4.76 -13.14 -3.43
C ILE A 56 -5.25 -14.44 -4.06
N GLY A 57 -6.02 -14.38 -5.16
CA GLY A 57 -6.47 -15.55 -5.89
C GLY A 57 -5.34 -16.38 -6.51
N LYS A 58 -4.16 -15.79 -6.69
CA LYS A 58 -2.92 -16.45 -7.14
C LYS A 58 -2.02 -16.92 -5.98
N GLY A 59 -2.48 -16.76 -4.73
CA GLY A 59 -1.74 -17.17 -3.53
C GLY A 59 -0.76 -16.12 -2.99
N VAL A 60 -0.86 -14.87 -3.42
CA VAL A 60 -0.02 -13.78 -2.88
C VAL A 60 -0.54 -13.37 -1.52
N GLU A 61 0.35 -13.34 -0.51
CA GLU A 61 0.08 -12.77 0.81
C GLU A 61 0.10 -11.24 0.72
N ILE A 62 -0.95 -10.57 1.19
CA ILE A 62 -1.02 -9.11 1.16
C ILE A 62 -1.24 -8.56 2.57
N ARG A 63 -0.34 -7.68 3.02
CA ARG A 63 -0.46 -6.92 4.26
C ARG A 63 -0.59 -5.44 3.98
N LEU A 64 -1.60 -4.82 4.58
CA LEU A 64 -1.91 -3.40 4.43
C LEU A 64 -1.96 -2.71 5.80
N ILE A 65 -1.07 -1.74 6.02
CA ILE A 65 -1.14 -0.84 7.18
C ILE A 65 -1.64 0.52 6.70
N HIS A 66 -2.64 1.05 7.38
CA HIS A 66 -3.15 2.40 7.08
C HIS A 66 -3.48 3.16 8.36
N ALA A 67 -3.51 4.50 8.30
CA ALA A 67 -3.70 5.33 9.48
C ALA A 67 -5.13 5.85 9.66
N LYS A 68 -5.95 5.79 8.61
CA LYS A 68 -7.32 6.30 8.62
C LYS A 68 -8.28 5.28 8.03
N GLU A 69 -9.49 5.25 8.55
CA GLU A 69 -10.57 4.50 7.93
C GLU A 69 -10.84 5.02 6.50
N PRO A 70 -10.94 4.11 5.53
CA PRO A 70 -11.24 4.49 4.16
C PRO A 70 -12.67 5.00 4.02
N GLY A 71 -12.85 5.93 3.07
CA GLY A 71 -14.16 6.47 2.74
C GLY A 71 -15.12 5.48 2.09
N GLN A 72 -16.38 5.88 1.95
CA GLN A 72 -17.45 5.03 1.41
C GLN A 72 -17.11 4.40 0.04
N PRO A 73 -16.59 5.12 -0.98
CA PRO A 73 -16.30 4.51 -2.28
C PRO A 73 -15.31 3.33 -2.19
N PHE A 74 -14.27 3.46 -1.33
CA PHE A 74 -13.35 2.36 -1.11
C PHE A 74 -14.05 1.16 -0.45
N ARG A 75 -14.92 1.39 0.54
CA ARG A 75 -15.64 0.31 1.21
C ARG A 75 -16.59 -0.42 0.27
N GLU A 76 -17.32 0.32 -0.58
CA GLU A 76 -18.20 -0.27 -1.59
C GLU A 76 -17.43 -1.14 -2.58
N ASP A 77 -16.28 -0.69 -3.05
CA ASP A 77 -15.42 -1.51 -3.91
C ASP A 77 -14.82 -2.71 -3.15
N PHE A 78 -14.43 -2.54 -1.89
CA PHE A 78 -13.93 -3.62 -1.05
C PHE A 78 -14.96 -4.73 -0.86
N ASP A 79 -16.22 -4.37 -0.62
CA ASP A 79 -17.32 -5.32 -0.39
C ASP A 79 -17.66 -6.17 -1.62
N ARG A 80 -17.31 -5.70 -2.83
CA ARG A 80 -17.48 -6.47 -4.07
C ARG A 80 -16.54 -7.67 -4.19
N TYR A 81 -15.45 -7.68 -3.44
CA TYR A 81 -14.39 -8.70 -3.58
C TYR A 81 -14.28 -9.54 -2.31
N HIS A 82 -15.06 -10.62 -2.18
CA HIS A 82 -15.06 -11.52 -1.00
C HIS A 82 -13.67 -12.02 -0.59
N ARG A 83 -12.73 -12.16 -1.54
CA ARG A 83 -11.36 -12.57 -1.22
C ARG A 83 -10.64 -11.56 -0.35
N LEU A 84 -10.94 -10.26 -0.47
CA LEU A 84 -10.35 -9.22 0.37
C LEU A 84 -10.79 -9.37 1.82
N HIS A 85 -12.08 -9.64 2.08
CA HIS A 85 -12.58 -9.87 3.44
C HIS A 85 -11.91 -11.07 4.12
N LYS A 86 -11.61 -12.11 3.34
CA LYS A 86 -11.12 -13.36 3.90
C LYS A 86 -9.59 -13.41 4.02
N TYR A 87 -8.86 -12.77 3.12
CA TYR A 87 -7.43 -12.99 2.95
C TYR A 87 -6.57 -11.73 2.91
N LEU A 88 -7.15 -10.53 2.82
CA LEU A 88 -6.37 -9.31 2.99
C LEU A 88 -6.12 -9.07 4.48
N GLU A 89 -4.87 -9.20 4.89
CA GLU A 89 -4.47 -8.81 6.22
C GLU A 89 -4.34 -7.28 6.32
N ARG A 90 -5.11 -6.67 7.21
CA ARG A 90 -5.18 -5.21 7.34
C ARG A 90 -5.07 -4.77 8.79
N VAL A 91 -4.29 -3.73 9.03
CA VAL A 91 -4.11 -3.09 10.35
C VAL A 91 -4.29 -1.58 10.21
N LEU A 92 -5.16 -1.02 11.04
CA LEU A 92 -5.29 0.42 11.21
C LEU A 92 -4.42 0.87 12.39
N CYS A 93 -3.40 1.67 12.11
CA CYS A 93 -2.54 2.28 13.11
C CYS A 93 -2.48 3.81 12.95
N PRO A 94 -3.11 4.61 13.84
CA PRO A 94 -3.19 6.08 13.71
C PRO A 94 -1.85 6.81 13.71
N ARG A 95 -0.76 6.12 14.04
CA ARG A 95 0.60 6.68 14.05
C ARG A 95 1.35 6.49 12.74
N VAL A 96 0.85 5.66 11.83
CA VAL A 96 1.53 5.41 10.55
C VAL A 96 1.46 6.65 9.67
N HIS A 97 2.62 7.14 9.28
CA HIS A 97 2.74 8.25 8.33
C HIS A 97 3.74 7.96 7.20
N PHE A 98 4.55 6.92 7.32
CA PHE A 98 5.39 6.46 6.21
C PHE A 98 4.54 5.80 5.11
N LYS A 99 5.00 5.90 3.87
CA LYS A 99 4.36 5.31 2.71
C LYS A 99 5.39 4.43 2.02
N CYS A 100 5.09 3.15 1.93
CA CYS A 100 5.92 2.20 1.20
C CYS A 100 5.11 1.07 0.57
N ILE A 101 5.71 0.48 -0.44
CA ILE A 101 5.23 -0.74 -1.11
C ILE A 101 6.43 -1.65 -1.24
N ILE A 102 6.36 -2.85 -0.66
CA ILE A 102 7.42 -3.86 -0.69
C ILE A 102 6.88 -5.07 -1.44
N ILE A 103 7.54 -5.45 -2.52
CA ILE A 103 7.14 -6.51 -3.43
C ILE A 103 8.12 -7.67 -3.30
N ASP A 104 7.62 -8.84 -2.89
CA ASP A 104 8.34 -10.10 -2.74
C ASP A 104 9.59 -10.01 -1.84
N GLY A 105 9.72 -8.93 -1.05
CA GLY A 105 10.91 -8.61 -0.25
C GLY A 105 12.16 -8.32 -1.07
N LYS A 106 12.02 -8.04 -2.37
CA LYS A 106 13.12 -7.85 -3.33
C LYS A 106 13.10 -6.51 -4.04
N LEU A 107 11.97 -5.82 -3.97
CA LEU A 107 11.79 -4.52 -4.59
C LEU A 107 10.97 -3.65 -3.67
N ALA A 108 11.35 -2.41 -3.50
CA ALA A 108 10.61 -1.48 -2.66
C ALA A 108 10.45 -0.11 -3.30
N TYR A 109 9.27 0.47 -3.11
CA TYR A 109 9.01 1.89 -3.26
C TYR A 109 8.77 2.50 -1.90
N PHE A 110 9.35 3.65 -1.65
CA PHE A 110 9.00 4.49 -0.50
C PHE A 110 9.11 5.98 -0.89
N GLY A 111 8.22 6.79 -0.34
CA GLY A 111 8.15 8.20 -0.74
C GLY A 111 7.02 8.97 -0.07
N SER A 112 6.59 10.04 -0.73
CA SER A 112 5.57 10.94 -0.21
C SER A 112 4.13 10.48 -0.52
N ALA A 113 3.93 9.65 -1.56
CA ALA A 113 2.62 9.34 -2.12
C ALA A 113 1.77 8.41 -1.22
N ASN A 114 0.61 8.88 -0.79
CA ASN A 114 -0.40 8.04 -0.17
C ASN A 114 -1.09 7.12 -1.21
N LEU A 115 -1.66 6.02 -0.77
CA LEU A 115 -2.40 5.07 -1.60
C LEU A 115 -3.77 5.65 -2.01
N THR A 116 -3.72 6.66 -2.84
CA THR A 116 -4.88 7.37 -3.38
C THR A 116 -4.66 7.66 -4.87
N GLY A 117 -5.74 7.82 -5.62
CA GLY A 117 -5.63 8.12 -7.05
C GLY A 117 -4.85 9.41 -7.37
N ALA A 118 -4.93 10.43 -6.50
CA ALA A 118 -4.15 11.66 -6.65
C ALA A 118 -2.68 11.46 -6.24
N GLY A 119 -2.43 10.79 -5.11
CA GLY A 119 -1.08 10.53 -4.57
C GLY A 119 -0.27 9.63 -5.50
N MET A 120 -0.82 8.49 -5.90
CA MET A 120 -0.13 7.54 -6.77
C MET A 120 -0.04 8.01 -8.24
N GLY A 121 -0.55 9.19 -8.58
CA GLY A 121 -0.48 9.73 -9.95
C GLY A 121 -1.43 9.09 -10.95
N ALA A 122 -2.46 8.36 -10.50
CA ALA A 122 -3.47 7.74 -11.35
C ALA A 122 -4.39 8.76 -12.03
N LYS A 123 -4.66 9.89 -11.35
CA LYS A 123 -5.50 10.97 -11.89
C LYS A 123 -4.82 11.74 -13.03
N SER A 124 -5.62 12.52 -13.76
CA SER A 124 -5.14 13.41 -14.83
C SER A 124 -4.12 14.42 -14.30
N GLU A 125 -3.36 15.00 -15.20
CA GLU A 125 -2.27 15.93 -14.90
C GLU A 125 -2.66 17.06 -13.94
N PHE A 126 -3.83 17.64 -14.14
CA PHE A 126 -4.34 18.76 -13.34
C PHE A 126 -5.00 18.34 -12.01
N ARG A 127 -5.11 17.04 -11.74
CA ARG A 127 -5.82 16.51 -10.56
C ARG A 127 -4.96 15.59 -9.69
N ARG A 128 -3.74 15.26 -10.11
CA ARG A 128 -2.78 14.49 -9.31
C ARG A 128 -1.91 15.41 -8.46
N ASN A 129 -1.43 14.88 -7.35
CA ASN A 129 -0.46 15.57 -6.52
C ASN A 129 0.93 15.58 -7.19
N PHE A 130 1.79 16.51 -6.76
CA PHE A 130 3.22 16.43 -6.97
C PHE A 130 3.82 15.55 -5.88
N GLU A 131 4.26 14.36 -6.25
CA GLU A 131 4.79 13.36 -5.33
C GLU A 131 6.12 12.82 -5.87
N ASN A 132 6.95 12.33 -4.97
CA ASN A 132 8.20 11.67 -5.34
C ASN A 132 8.52 10.51 -4.41
N GLY A 133 9.54 9.73 -4.80
CA GLY A 133 10.02 8.62 -4.00
C GLY A 133 11.17 7.90 -4.68
N ILE A 134 11.59 6.87 -4.00
CA ILE A 134 12.66 5.96 -4.45
C ILE A 134 12.06 4.60 -4.77
N LEU A 135 12.44 4.06 -5.92
CA LEU A 135 12.24 2.67 -6.30
C LEU A 135 13.60 1.97 -6.28
N THR A 136 13.73 0.89 -5.52
CA THR A 136 15.01 0.23 -5.27
C THR A 136 14.88 -1.28 -5.15
N ASP A 137 15.94 -2.01 -5.54
CA ASP A 137 16.18 -3.41 -5.22
C ASP A 137 17.42 -3.59 -4.31
N GLU A 138 17.90 -2.52 -3.69
CA GLU A 138 19.04 -2.56 -2.76
C GLU A 138 18.64 -3.13 -1.41
N PRO A 139 19.20 -4.28 -0.98
CA PRO A 139 18.88 -4.91 0.31
C PRO A 139 19.09 -3.97 1.50
N SER A 140 20.13 -3.15 1.47
CA SER A 140 20.45 -2.17 2.52
C SER A 140 19.36 -1.11 2.76
N LEU A 141 18.44 -0.92 1.81
CA LEU A 141 17.28 -0.05 1.94
C LEU A 141 16.00 -0.84 2.23
N ILE A 142 15.87 -2.04 1.63
CA ILE A 142 14.67 -2.88 1.78
C ILE A 142 14.59 -3.51 3.17
N GLU A 143 15.71 -3.97 3.72
CA GLU A 143 15.75 -4.61 5.04
C GLU A 143 15.25 -3.68 6.16
N PRO A 144 15.82 -2.48 6.38
CA PRO A 144 15.33 -1.59 7.43
C PRO A 144 13.90 -1.10 7.20
N LEU A 145 13.47 -0.94 5.93
CA LEU A 145 12.09 -0.61 5.61
C LEU A 145 11.12 -1.75 5.98
N SER A 146 11.52 -2.98 5.71
CA SER A 146 10.76 -4.19 6.08
C SER A 146 10.70 -4.38 7.59
N GLU A 147 11.79 -4.11 8.30
CA GLU A 147 11.84 -4.13 9.77
C GLU A 147 10.91 -3.08 10.39
N GLN A 148 10.90 -1.86 9.84
CA GLN A 148 9.98 -0.82 10.28
C GLN A 148 8.52 -1.24 10.07
N PHE A 149 8.19 -1.77 8.89
CA PHE A 149 6.86 -2.28 8.58
C PHE A 149 6.44 -3.37 9.56
N ASP A 150 7.27 -4.39 9.74
CA ASP A 150 6.98 -5.53 10.60
C ASP A 150 6.92 -5.16 12.09
N SER A 151 7.74 -4.21 12.54
CA SER A 151 7.67 -3.66 13.90
C SER A 151 6.30 -3.02 14.20
N VAL A 152 5.75 -2.26 13.24
CA VAL A 152 4.39 -1.70 13.36
C VAL A 152 3.35 -2.80 13.28
N TRP A 153 3.49 -3.72 12.32
CA TRP A 153 2.57 -4.84 12.11
C TRP A 153 2.39 -5.69 13.37
N ARG A 154 3.47 -6.04 14.02
CA ARG A 154 3.47 -6.85 15.26
C ARG A 154 3.11 -6.06 16.51
N GLY A 155 2.90 -4.75 16.42
CA GLY A 155 2.58 -3.91 17.57
C GLY A 155 3.74 -3.74 18.56
N ALA A 156 4.99 -3.82 18.12
CA ALA A 156 6.16 -3.72 18.99
C ALA A 156 6.20 -2.43 19.84
N ASN A 157 5.56 -1.37 19.36
CA ASN A 157 5.49 -0.07 20.05
C ASN A 157 4.14 0.18 20.75
N CYS A 158 3.23 -0.80 20.82
CA CYS A 158 1.86 -0.58 21.34
C CYS A 158 1.83 -0.44 22.85
N GLN A 159 2.71 -1.10 23.61
CA GLN A 159 2.70 -1.07 25.07
C GLN A 159 2.81 0.35 25.65
N LYS A 160 3.61 1.20 25.06
CA LYS A 160 3.82 2.60 25.48
C LYS A 160 3.20 3.62 24.52
N CYS A 161 2.24 3.20 23.72
CA CYS A 161 1.64 4.05 22.69
C CYS A 161 0.64 5.04 23.31
N GLY A 162 0.88 6.35 23.14
CA GLY A 162 -0.03 7.40 23.58
C GLY A 162 -1.31 7.57 22.74
N ARG A 163 -1.53 6.73 21.73
CA ARG A 163 -2.72 6.75 20.86
C ARG A 163 -3.52 5.45 20.90
N ARG A 164 -3.37 4.64 21.93
CA ARG A 164 -4.08 3.35 22.07
C ARG A 164 -5.59 3.50 22.02
N GLU A 165 -6.13 4.52 22.68
CA GLU A 165 -7.57 4.81 22.73
C GLU A 165 -8.21 5.06 21.34
N TYR A 166 -7.40 5.47 20.37
CA TYR A 166 -7.82 5.72 18.99
C TYR A 166 -7.42 4.61 18.02
N CYS A 167 -6.89 3.50 18.53
CA CYS A 167 -6.36 2.41 17.71
C CYS A 167 -7.28 1.19 17.80
N PRO A 168 -8.13 0.93 16.78
CA PRO A 168 -9.06 -0.20 16.81
C PRO A 168 -8.34 -1.56 16.75
N ASP A 169 -7.17 -1.62 16.12
CA ASP A 169 -6.42 -2.84 15.88
C ASP A 169 -5.20 -2.99 16.81
N CYS A 170 -5.27 -2.40 18.01
CA CYS A 170 -4.18 -2.55 18.98
C CYS A 170 -4.06 -4.01 19.44
N PRO A 171 -2.93 -4.71 19.20
CA PRO A 171 -2.79 -6.14 19.54
C PRO A 171 -2.67 -6.41 21.04
N ILE A 172 -2.46 -5.39 21.85
CA ILE A 172 -2.40 -5.43 23.30
C ILE A 172 -3.50 -4.53 23.87
N GLN A 173 -4.65 -5.10 24.09
CA GLN A 173 -5.76 -4.43 24.80
C GLN A 173 -5.61 -4.54 26.31
#